data_19bcd17badbd7456601fa1ccf90f36e9
#
_entry.id   19bcd17badbd7456601fa1ccf90f36e9
#
_cell.length_a   1.000
_cell.length_b   1.000
_cell.length_c   1.000
_cell.angle_alpha   90.00
_cell.angle_beta   90.00
_cell.angle_gamma   90.00
#
_symmetry.space_group_name_H-M   'P 1'
#
loop_
_entity.id
_entity.type
_entity.pdbx_description
1 polymer ?
#
loop_
_entity_poly.entity_id
_entity_poly.type
_entity_poly.pdbx_seq_one_letter_code
_entity_poly.pdbx_strand_id
1 'polypeptide(L)'
;MTSLILLFLCLALLCIVPTVLYRCPFNFMIVFYKYMAALPNARKLYRKLLLILLLLFHLIYISAIPREYGIFVSTLTFAVFYRFMDVDRWLHCLNENRKLSWAFGIASVVVVFIPHMIPLAVTMAVVLQASHFYPSYRIIQEFKDPDMLVRLKNNRRLLVTHYYDVSPEECHKK
;
A
#
# COMPACT_ATOMS: atom_id res chain seq x y z
N MET A 1 17.02 -24.66 3.74
CA MET A 1 17.85 -23.45 3.79
C MET A 1 17.48 -22.45 2.69
N THR A 2 17.28 -22.87 1.44
CA THR A 2 16.89 -21.99 0.31
C THR A 2 15.60 -21.22 0.54
N SER A 3 14.55 -21.84 1.08
CA SER A 3 13.26 -21.18 1.37
C SER A 3 13.35 -20.12 2.47
N LEU A 4 14.21 -20.31 3.48
CA LEU A 4 14.45 -19.29 4.50
C LEU A 4 15.19 -18.07 3.93
N ILE A 5 16.20 -18.30 3.10
CA ILE A 5 16.93 -17.21 2.41
C ILE A 5 15.95 -16.43 1.51
N LEU A 6 15.10 -17.12 0.77
CA LEU A 6 14.09 -16.50 -0.08
C LEU A 6 13.09 -15.68 0.75
N LEU A 7 12.69 -16.18 1.92
CA LEU A 7 11.81 -15.46 2.84
C LEU A 7 12.47 -14.15 3.34
N PHE A 8 13.72 -14.20 3.80
CA PHE A 8 14.44 -13.00 4.23
C PHE A 8 14.63 -12.00 3.11
N LEU A 9 14.94 -12.45 1.89
CA LEU A 9 15.04 -11.60 0.71
C LEU A 9 13.69 -10.93 0.39
N CYS A 10 12.61 -11.69 0.43
CA CYS A 10 11.25 -11.18 0.20
C CYS A 10 10.88 -10.12 1.24
N LEU A 11 11.12 -10.37 2.52
CA LEU A 11 10.87 -9.41 3.61
C LEU A 11 11.72 -8.13 3.45
N ALA A 12 12.99 -8.28 3.12
CA ALA A 12 13.87 -7.14 2.88
C ALA A 12 13.37 -6.28 1.71
N LEU A 13 12.99 -6.91 0.60
CA LEU A 13 12.43 -6.19 -0.54
C LEU A 13 11.09 -5.49 -0.19
N LEU A 14 10.20 -6.18 0.52
CA LEU A 14 8.91 -5.61 0.94
C LEU A 14 9.07 -4.38 1.85
N CYS A 15 10.12 -4.33 2.67
CA CYS A 15 10.36 -3.21 3.58
C CYS A 15 11.20 -2.09 2.94
N ILE A 16 12.29 -2.44 2.24
CA ILE A 16 13.26 -1.46 1.75
C ILE A 16 12.72 -0.73 0.50
N VAL A 17 12.16 -1.46 -0.46
CA VAL A 17 11.71 -0.87 -1.73
C VAL A 17 10.70 0.25 -1.53
N PRO A 18 9.63 0.09 -0.74
CA PRO A 18 8.68 1.18 -0.50
C PRO A 18 9.30 2.39 0.19
N THR A 19 10.19 2.16 1.19
CA THR A 19 10.82 3.28 1.90
C THR A 19 11.72 4.12 1.00
N VAL A 20 12.48 3.48 0.10
CA VAL A 20 13.34 4.15 -0.88
C VAL A 20 12.53 4.88 -1.95
N LEU A 21 11.41 4.31 -2.37
CA LEU A 21 10.56 4.89 -3.42
C LEU A 21 9.63 6.00 -2.92
N TYR A 22 9.40 6.08 -1.60
CA TYR A 22 8.51 7.07 -1.02
C TYR A 22 9.00 8.50 -1.29
N ARG A 23 8.12 9.34 -1.85
CA ARG A 23 8.40 10.74 -2.27
C ARG A 23 9.57 10.92 -3.24
N CYS A 24 9.98 9.85 -3.91
CA CYS A 24 11.12 9.90 -4.80
C CYS A 24 10.73 10.52 -6.16
N PRO A 25 11.47 11.51 -6.69
CA PRO A 25 11.18 12.15 -7.96
C PRO A 25 11.81 11.42 -9.16
N PHE A 26 12.06 10.11 -9.06
CA PHE A 26 12.57 9.32 -10.20
C PHE A 26 11.60 9.33 -11.38
N ASN A 27 12.12 9.27 -12.59
CA ASN A 27 11.30 9.34 -13.80
C ASN A 27 10.18 8.29 -13.82
N PHE A 28 10.46 7.06 -13.42
CA PHE A 28 9.46 6.00 -13.37
C PHE A 28 8.38 6.25 -12.30
N MET A 29 8.75 6.84 -11.14
CA MET A 29 7.80 7.20 -10.10
C MET A 29 6.90 8.35 -10.53
N ILE A 30 7.42 9.33 -11.27
CA ILE A 30 6.61 10.40 -11.86
C ILE A 30 5.57 9.82 -12.84
N VAL A 31 5.97 8.85 -13.65
CA VAL A 31 5.05 8.14 -14.55
C VAL A 31 4.00 7.37 -13.73
N PHE A 32 4.42 6.65 -12.71
CA PHE A 32 3.53 5.94 -11.80
C PHE A 32 2.50 6.89 -11.16
N TYR A 33 2.92 8.02 -10.59
CA TYR A 33 2.01 9.00 -9.98
C TYR A 33 1.00 9.57 -10.98
N LYS A 34 1.44 9.89 -12.18
CA LYS A 34 0.56 10.37 -13.27
C LYS A 34 -0.51 9.31 -13.62
N TYR A 35 -0.11 8.05 -13.79
CA TYR A 35 -1.05 6.97 -14.12
C TYR A 35 -2.02 6.68 -12.98
N MET A 36 -1.53 6.64 -11.74
CA MET A 36 -2.36 6.40 -10.55
C MET A 36 -3.39 7.51 -10.34
N ALA A 37 -3.02 8.78 -10.54
CA ALA A 37 -3.94 9.91 -10.42
C ALA A 37 -4.96 9.95 -11.56
N ALA A 38 -4.50 9.78 -12.83
CA ALA A 38 -5.33 9.97 -14.02
C ALA A 38 -6.26 8.78 -14.31
N LEU A 39 -5.78 7.53 -14.14
CA LEU A 39 -6.45 6.34 -14.68
C LEU A 39 -7.02 5.41 -13.60
N PRO A 40 -8.34 5.16 -13.58
CA PRO A 40 -8.94 4.18 -12.66
C PRO A 40 -8.44 2.75 -12.91
N ASN A 41 -8.08 2.42 -14.16
CA ASN A 41 -7.52 1.11 -14.49
C ASN A 41 -6.13 0.89 -13.91
N ALA A 42 -5.31 1.94 -13.75
CA ALA A 42 -4.02 1.85 -13.08
C ALA A 42 -4.21 1.52 -11.58
N ARG A 43 -5.18 2.14 -10.91
CA ARG A 43 -5.53 1.81 -9.52
C ARG A 43 -6.04 0.37 -9.37
N LYS A 44 -6.86 -0.11 -10.32
CA LYS A 44 -7.30 -1.52 -10.35
C LYS A 44 -6.11 -2.48 -10.52
N LEU A 45 -5.17 -2.15 -11.42
CA LEU A 45 -3.95 -2.95 -11.61
C LEU A 45 -3.09 -2.96 -10.36
N TYR A 46 -2.89 -1.81 -9.72
CA TYR A 46 -2.12 -1.69 -8.48
C TYR A 46 -2.68 -2.60 -7.36
N ARG A 47 -4.01 -2.60 -7.16
CA ARG A 47 -4.67 -3.49 -6.20
C ARG A 47 -4.47 -4.98 -6.53
N LYS A 48 -4.57 -5.35 -7.81
CA LYS A 48 -4.29 -6.73 -8.25
C LYS A 48 -2.84 -7.14 -8.01
N LEU A 49 -1.89 -6.23 -8.28
CA LEU A 49 -0.47 -6.49 -8.01
C LEU A 49 -0.20 -6.63 -6.51
N LEU A 50 -0.83 -5.80 -5.67
CA LEU A 50 -0.76 -5.94 -4.22
C LEU A 50 -1.28 -7.30 -3.75
N LEU A 51 -2.41 -7.75 -4.29
CA LEU A 51 -2.96 -9.08 -4.00
C LEU A 51 -1.96 -10.19 -4.36
N ILE A 52 -1.43 -10.16 -5.58
CA ILE A 52 -0.47 -11.15 -6.07
C ILE A 52 0.79 -11.15 -5.18
N LEU A 53 1.31 -9.97 -4.84
CA LEU A 53 2.49 -9.82 -3.98
C LEU A 53 2.27 -10.44 -2.61
N LEU A 54 1.12 -10.19 -1.99
CA LEU A 54 0.79 -10.75 -0.68
C LEU A 54 0.54 -12.27 -0.74
N LEU A 55 -0.10 -12.77 -1.78
CA LEU A 55 -0.27 -14.22 -1.99
C LEU A 55 1.09 -14.90 -2.19
N LEU A 56 1.99 -14.28 -2.95
CA LEU A 56 3.35 -14.78 -3.14
C LEU A 56 4.13 -14.82 -1.81
N PHE A 57 4.03 -13.76 -1.01
CA PHE A 57 4.62 -13.73 0.33
C PHE A 57 4.10 -14.88 1.20
N HIS A 58 2.77 -15.10 1.24
CA HIS A 58 2.17 -16.19 2.01
C HIS A 58 2.64 -17.57 1.53
N LEU A 59 2.76 -17.77 0.22
CA LEU A 59 3.26 -19.01 -0.36
C LEU A 59 4.71 -19.29 0.04
N ILE A 60 5.58 -18.27 -0.04
CA ILE A 60 6.99 -18.37 0.39
C ILE A 60 7.06 -18.65 1.89
N TYR A 61 6.24 -17.99 2.70
CA TYR A 61 6.21 -18.16 4.15
C TYR A 61 5.82 -19.60 4.55
N ILE A 62 4.74 -20.15 3.95
CA ILE A 62 4.32 -21.55 4.17
C ILE A 62 5.44 -22.53 3.79
N SER A 63 6.15 -22.27 2.69
CA SER A 63 7.26 -23.11 2.23
C SER A 63 8.48 -23.06 3.17
N ALA A 64 8.67 -21.92 3.83
CA ALA A 64 9.82 -21.72 4.75
C ALA A 64 9.53 -22.24 6.16
N ILE A 65 8.28 -22.07 6.65
CA ILE A 65 7.87 -22.37 8.02
C ILE A 65 6.51 -23.10 8.01
N PRO A 66 6.47 -24.39 7.65
CA PRO A 66 5.22 -25.12 7.36
C PRO A 66 4.34 -25.40 8.60
N ARG A 67 4.83 -25.17 9.83
CA ARG A 67 4.08 -25.44 11.07
C ARG A 67 3.45 -24.19 11.71
N GLU A 68 3.50 -23.06 11.03
CA GLU A 68 2.94 -21.81 11.53
C GLU A 68 1.45 -21.68 11.17
N TYR A 69 0.59 -21.77 12.19
CA TYR A 69 -0.87 -21.64 11.99
C TYR A 69 -1.31 -20.20 11.70
N GLY A 70 -0.55 -19.20 12.11
CA GLY A 70 -0.87 -17.79 11.89
C GLY A 70 -0.96 -17.38 10.42
N ILE A 71 -0.33 -18.18 9.52
CA ILE A 71 -0.44 -17.96 8.09
C ILE A 71 -1.87 -18.14 7.58
N PHE A 72 -2.62 -19.10 8.13
CA PHE A 72 -4.03 -19.32 7.76
C PHE A 72 -4.89 -18.15 8.22
N VAL A 73 -4.66 -17.64 9.42
CA VAL A 73 -5.36 -16.47 9.96
C VAL A 73 -5.06 -15.25 9.08
N SER A 74 -3.81 -15.03 8.72
CA SER A 74 -3.40 -13.93 7.85
C SER A 74 -4.04 -14.04 6.47
N THR A 75 -3.99 -15.22 5.85
CA THR A 75 -4.56 -15.47 4.52
C THR A 75 -6.08 -15.28 4.53
N LEU A 76 -6.77 -15.81 5.55
CA LEU A 76 -8.21 -15.67 5.70
C LEU A 76 -8.60 -14.20 5.92
N THR A 77 -7.94 -13.52 6.84
CA THR A 77 -8.19 -12.09 7.12
C THR A 77 -8.02 -11.25 5.86
N PHE A 78 -6.95 -11.50 5.11
CA PHE A 78 -6.68 -10.78 3.87
C PHE A 78 -7.70 -11.12 2.76
N ALA A 79 -8.11 -12.39 2.63
CA ALA A 79 -9.12 -12.82 1.66
C ALA A 79 -10.49 -12.18 1.98
N VAL A 80 -10.89 -12.15 3.26
CA VAL A 80 -12.11 -11.48 3.71
C VAL A 80 -12.02 -9.97 3.43
N PHE A 81 -10.91 -9.33 3.79
CA PHE A 81 -10.66 -7.92 3.51
C PHE A 81 -10.80 -7.61 2.01
N TYR A 82 -10.17 -8.41 1.16
CA TYR A 82 -10.18 -8.19 -0.29
C TYR A 82 -11.53 -8.48 -0.93
N ARG A 83 -12.31 -9.45 -0.41
CA ARG A 83 -13.59 -9.86 -0.97
C ARG A 83 -14.75 -8.98 -0.53
N PHE A 84 -14.80 -8.61 0.75
CA PHE A 84 -15.97 -7.95 1.35
C PHE A 84 -15.78 -6.46 1.56
N MET A 85 -14.53 -5.98 1.62
CA MET A 85 -14.25 -4.57 1.82
C MET A 85 -13.87 -3.91 0.49
N ASP A 86 -14.26 -2.66 0.31
CA ASP A 86 -13.79 -1.87 -0.83
C ASP A 86 -12.33 -1.44 -0.58
N VAL A 87 -11.41 -2.25 -1.09
CA VAL A 87 -9.95 -2.03 -0.94
C VAL A 87 -9.54 -0.65 -1.44
N ASP A 88 -10.19 -0.12 -2.48
CA ASP A 88 -9.98 1.22 -3.00
C ASP A 88 -10.23 2.27 -1.92
N ARG A 89 -11.41 2.20 -1.32
CA ARG A 89 -11.82 3.09 -0.24
C ARG A 89 -10.91 2.98 0.99
N TRP A 90 -10.52 1.76 1.35
CA TRP A 90 -9.65 1.53 2.51
C TRP A 90 -8.24 2.08 2.29
N LEU A 91 -7.64 1.88 1.13
CA LEU A 91 -6.33 2.44 0.81
C LEU A 91 -6.36 3.97 0.80
N HIS A 92 -7.44 4.58 0.29
CA HIS A 92 -7.65 6.02 0.40
C HIS A 92 -7.77 6.47 1.87
N CYS A 93 -8.64 5.82 2.66
CA CYS A 93 -8.83 6.17 4.07
C CYS A 93 -7.55 6.05 4.89
N LEU A 94 -6.76 4.99 4.68
CA LEU A 94 -5.46 4.81 5.35
C LEU A 94 -4.46 5.90 4.94
N ASN A 95 -4.48 6.33 3.67
CA ASN A 95 -3.60 7.41 3.21
C ASN A 95 -4.03 8.78 3.75
N GLU A 96 -5.32 9.08 3.75
CA GLU A 96 -5.85 10.40 4.12
C GLU A 96 -5.99 10.60 5.63
N ASN A 97 -6.33 9.56 6.38
CA ASN A 97 -6.51 9.65 7.83
C ASN A 97 -5.25 9.28 8.58
N ARG A 98 -4.46 10.29 8.94
CA ARG A 98 -3.21 10.11 9.70
C ARG A 98 -3.42 9.34 11.01
N LYS A 99 -4.53 9.56 11.73
CA LYS A 99 -4.83 8.84 12.99
C LYS A 99 -5.08 7.36 12.73
N LEU A 100 -5.84 7.04 11.67
CA LEU A 100 -6.12 5.65 11.27
C LEU A 100 -4.82 4.95 10.81
N SER A 101 -3.99 5.62 10.04
CA SER A 101 -2.68 5.12 9.60
C SER A 101 -1.77 4.81 10.79
N TRP A 102 -1.67 5.70 11.77
CA TRP A 102 -0.93 5.46 13.01
C TRP A 102 -1.52 4.30 13.82
N ALA A 103 -2.84 4.25 14.02
CA ALA A 103 -3.50 3.17 14.75
C ALA A 103 -3.24 1.81 14.07
N PHE A 104 -3.31 1.77 12.74
CA PHE A 104 -3.06 0.55 11.97
C PHE A 104 -1.58 0.13 12.04
N GLY A 105 -0.64 1.09 12.03
CA GLY A 105 0.78 0.84 12.21
C GLY A 105 1.10 0.29 13.61
N ILE A 106 0.54 0.91 14.66
CA ILE A 106 0.69 0.42 16.05
C ILE A 106 0.11 -0.99 16.17
N ALA A 107 -1.09 -1.24 15.63
CA ALA A 107 -1.70 -2.55 15.63
C ALA A 107 -0.81 -3.60 14.94
N SER A 108 -0.19 -3.26 13.81
CA SER A 108 0.77 -4.13 13.13
C SER A 108 1.96 -4.50 14.01
N VAL A 109 2.51 -3.52 14.75
CA VAL A 109 3.61 -3.77 15.70
C VAL A 109 3.16 -4.63 16.89
N VAL A 110 1.98 -4.36 17.46
CA VAL A 110 1.43 -5.15 18.59
C VAL A 110 1.21 -6.62 18.17
N VAL A 111 0.72 -6.85 16.96
CA VAL A 111 0.48 -8.21 16.43
C VAL A 111 1.77 -9.03 16.32
N VAL A 112 2.94 -8.39 16.14
CA VAL A 112 4.25 -9.10 16.14
C VAL A 112 4.52 -9.84 17.45
N PHE A 113 4.06 -9.29 18.59
CA PHE A 113 4.26 -9.88 19.90
C PHE A 113 3.31 -11.06 20.20
N ILE A 114 2.30 -11.28 19.36
CA ILE A 114 1.40 -12.42 19.47
C ILE A 114 2.08 -13.63 18.81
N PRO A 115 2.24 -14.75 19.52
CA PRO A 115 2.87 -15.95 18.96
C PRO A 115 2.19 -16.36 17.64
N HIS A 116 2.98 -16.75 16.66
CA HIS A 116 2.52 -17.22 15.33
C HIS A 116 1.79 -16.18 14.45
N MET A 117 1.71 -14.89 14.86
CA MET A 117 1.00 -13.86 14.09
C MET A 117 1.91 -12.95 13.25
N ILE A 118 3.18 -13.30 13.11
CA ILE A 118 4.14 -12.56 12.26
C ILE A 118 3.64 -12.37 10.82
N PRO A 119 3.05 -13.39 10.14
CA PRO A 119 2.55 -13.19 8.77
C PRO A 119 1.44 -12.15 8.68
N LEU A 120 0.57 -12.09 9.69
CA LEU A 120 -0.49 -11.09 9.77
C LEU A 120 0.09 -9.68 9.96
N ALA A 121 1.06 -9.53 10.86
CA ALA A 121 1.74 -8.25 11.10
C ALA A 121 2.41 -7.73 9.83
N VAL A 122 3.13 -8.60 9.11
CA VAL A 122 3.77 -8.25 7.81
C VAL A 122 2.71 -7.86 6.78
N THR A 123 1.62 -8.61 6.68
CA THR A 123 0.51 -8.30 5.76
C THR A 123 -0.07 -6.91 6.05
N MET A 124 -0.32 -6.59 7.32
CA MET A 124 -0.78 -5.27 7.74
C MET A 124 0.23 -4.17 7.40
N ALA A 125 1.51 -4.38 7.68
CA ALA A 125 2.58 -3.43 7.35
C ALA A 125 2.68 -3.17 5.84
N VAL A 126 2.58 -4.22 5.01
CA VAL A 126 2.60 -4.09 3.54
C VAL A 126 1.37 -3.34 3.03
N VAL A 127 0.18 -3.61 3.57
CA VAL A 127 -1.04 -2.87 3.21
C VAL A 127 -0.90 -1.39 3.59
N LEU A 128 -0.35 -1.09 4.77
CA LEU A 128 -0.11 0.28 5.20
C LEU A 128 0.89 1.00 4.28
N GLN A 129 2.00 0.35 3.93
CA GLN A 129 2.96 0.91 2.98
C GLN A 129 2.34 1.13 1.60
N ALA A 130 1.53 0.16 1.12
CA ALA A 130 0.82 0.28 -0.14
C ALA A 130 -0.17 1.45 -0.14
N SER A 131 -0.82 1.75 1.00
CA SER A 131 -1.72 2.89 1.11
C SER A 131 -1.01 4.23 0.91
N HIS A 132 0.24 4.37 1.33
CA HIS A 132 1.02 5.60 1.15
C HIS A 132 1.35 5.91 -0.33
N PHE A 133 1.32 4.90 -1.20
CA PHE A 133 1.46 5.09 -2.66
C PHE A 133 0.11 5.27 -3.37
N TYR A 134 -0.99 5.24 -2.64
CA TYR A 134 -2.30 5.43 -3.22
C TYR A 134 -2.60 6.93 -3.36
N PRO A 135 -3.17 7.39 -4.50
CA PRO A 135 -3.44 8.81 -4.70
C PRO A 135 -4.52 9.30 -3.74
N SER A 136 -4.41 10.55 -3.25
CA SER A 136 -5.47 11.19 -2.49
C SER A 136 -6.66 11.55 -3.39
N TYR A 137 -7.85 11.75 -2.81
CA TYR A 137 -9.01 12.22 -3.58
C TYR A 137 -8.75 13.60 -4.22
N ARG A 138 -8.00 14.45 -3.53
CA ARG A 138 -7.62 15.77 -4.02
C ARG A 138 -6.87 15.69 -5.34
N ILE A 139 -5.78 14.89 -5.42
CA ILE A 139 -4.99 14.78 -6.66
C ILE A 139 -5.81 14.18 -7.81
N ILE A 140 -6.76 13.28 -7.51
CA ILE A 140 -7.66 12.72 -8.53
C ILE A 140 -8.60 13.79 -9.09
N GLN A 141 -9.05 14.74 -8.28
CA GLN A 141 -9.88 15.86 -8.73
C GLN A 141 -9.05 16.88 -9.51
N GLU A 142 -7.86 17.23 -9.01
CA GLU A 142 -6.94 18.15 -9.69
C GLU A 142 -6.54 17.64 -11.10
N PHE A 143 -6.45 16.32 -11.29
CA PHE A 143 -6.19 15.72 -12.61
C PHE A 143 -7.38 15.78 -13.57
N LYS A 144 -8.58 16.12 -13.10
CA LYS A 144 -9.75 16.36 -13.96
C LYS A 144 -9.81 17.81 -14.46
N ASP A 145 -9.15 18.74 -13.77
CA ASP A 145 -9.06 20.13 -14.17
C ASP A 145 -7.95 20.29 -15.24
N PRO A 146 -8.28 20.78 -16.46
CA PRO A 146 -7.33 20.90 -17.56
C PRO A 146 -6.17 21.84 -17.25
N ASP A 147 -6.41 22.94 -16.52
CA ASP A 147 -5.37 23.92 -16.19
C ASP A 147 -4.38 23.37 -15.17
N MET A 148 -4.88 22.70 -14.13
CA MET A 148 -4.04 22.03 -13.13
C MET A 148 -3.28 20.86 -13.72
N LEU A 149 -3.89 20.08 -14.62
CA LEU A 149 -3.25 18.97 -15.29
C LEU A 149 -2.00 19.41 -16.08
N VAL A 150 -2.08 20.53 -16.80
CA VAL A 150 -0.93 21.08 -17.54
C VAL A 150 0.20 21.48 -16.59
N ARG A 151 -0.14 22.16 -15.48
CA ARG A 151 0.84 22.56 -14.45
C ARG A 151 1.51 21.37 -13.77
N LEU A 152 0.73 20.37 -13.39
CA LEU A 152 1.24 19.14 -12.74
C LEU A 152 2.09 18.29 -13.69
N LYS A 153 1.77 18.25 -14.98
CA LYS A 153 2.57 17.53 -15.99
C LYS A 153 3.93 18.18 -16.22
N ASN A 154 4.00 19.50 -16.17
CA ASN A 154 5.23 20.26 -16.48
C ASN A 154 6.14 20.42 -15.25
N ASN A 155 5.60 20.35 -14.03
CA ASN A 155 6.38 20.53 -12.81
C ASN A 155 6.40 19.25 -11.96
N ARG A 156 7.53 18.50 -12.03
CA ARG A 156 7.70 17.23 -11.32
C ARG A 156 7.64 17.37 -9.79
N ARG A 157 8.24 18.44 -9.25
CA ARG A 157 8.25 18.68 -7.79
C ARG A 157 6.84 18.99 -7.30
N LEU A 158 6.12 19.83 -8.03
CA LEU A 158 4.73 20.15 -7.73
C LEU A 158 3.86 18.89 -7.72
N LEU A 159 4.01 18.01 -8.73
CA LEU A 159 3.28 16.74 -8.79
C LEU A 159 3.54 15.88 -7.56
N VAL A 160 4.80 15.68 -7.16
CA VAL A 160 5.16 14.87 -5.99
C VAL A 160 4.61 15.48 -4.71
N THR A 161 4.70 16.80 -4.54
CA THR A 161 4.17 17.50 -3.37
C THR A 161 2.65 17.33 -3.27
N HIS A 162 1.91 17.60 -4.34
CA HIS A 162 0.45 17.46 -4.37
C HIS A 162 -0.01 16.00 -4.23
N TYR A 163 0.76 15.04 -4.74
CA TYR A 163 0.43 13.61 -4.61
C TYR A 163 0.42 13.16 -3.15
N TYR A 164 1.32 13.69 -2.33
CA TYR A 164 1.47 13.35 -0.91
C TYR A 164 0.88 14.38 0.05
N ASP A 165 0.29 15.45 -0.47
CA ASP A 165 -0.38 16.47 0.33
C ASP A 165 -1.81 16.01 0.65
N VAL A 166 -2.02 15.62 1.90
CA VAL A 166 -3.29 15.11 2.39
C VAL A 166 -3.95 16.22 3.20
N SER A 167 -5.04 16.79 2.68
CA SER A 167 -5.87 17.69 3.47
C SER A 167 -6.86 16.86 4.31
N PRO A 168 -6.87 17.04 5.66
CA PRO A 168 -7.67 16.21 6.59
C PRO A 168 -9.20 16.33 6.43
N GLU A 169 -9.69 17.27 5.64
CA GLU A 169 -11.10 17.68 5.67
C GLU A 169 -12.05 16.83 4.81
N GLU A 170 -11.55 15.98 3.90
CA GLU A 170 -12.42 15.31 2.91
C GLU A 170 -12.85 13.89 3.28
N CYS A 171 -12.24 13.24 4.25
CA CYS A 171 -12.59 11.86 4.63
C CYS A 171 -13.94 11.73 5.36
N HIS A 172 -14.51 12.83 5.86
CA HIS A 172 -15.76 12.84 6.62
C HIS A 172 -17.02 13.21 5.82
N LYS A 173 -16.92 13.51 4.54
CA LYS A 173 -18.06 14.07 3.75
C LYS A 173 -18.75 13.07 2.82
N LYS A 174 -18.61 11.75 3.01
CA LYS A 174 -19.49 10.80 2.28
C LYS A 174 -19.82 9.57 3.10
#